data_614134195bdd610e46370c1295241ca3
#
_entry.id   614134195bdd610e46370c1295241ca3
#
_cell.length_a   1.000
_cell.length_b   1.000
_cell.length_c   1.000
_cell.angle_alpha   90.00
_cell.angle_beta   90.00
_cell.angle_gamma   90.00
#
_symmetry.space_group_name_H-M   'P 1'
#
loop_
_entity.id
_entity.type
_entity.pdbx_description
1 polymer ?
#
loop_
_entity_poly.entity_id
_entity_poly.type
_entity_poly.pdbx_seq_one_letter_code
_entity_poly.pdbx_strand_id
1 'polypeptide(L)'
;IALQHVPEEGDLLGVLWLIDKYIVHSNEDDLMEVITNNNDWRSLVENEISQEQRPFSLIEQPKNDYLEIPSHTDKEHIEILERIKQSIADGQVYQVNFGRFWTSKLIESPKVIFYRLLKSNPAPFSTYISAEDLGFAIVSSSPESLLKCQNGFVHTSPIKGTCERGNSIADEKELREIMIEDVKERSEHRMLVDLMRNDLSAVCEVGSVNIERFDVETYSNVQHLVSHIKGKLLPEENGLTAFNSIFPGGSITGCPRTMVCAVIDEIEMQPRSFWTGSAGWIDVHSGDCSWNILIRTLQAT
;
A
#
# COMPACT_ATOMS: atom_id res chain seq x y z
N ILE A 1 9.73 -5.00 -17.98
CA ILE A 1 8.74 -3.98 -18.36
C ILE A 1 9.56 -2.80 -18.82
N ALA A 2 9.54 -2.53 -20.13
CA ALA A 2 10.12 -1.30 -20.64
C ALA A 2 9.14 -0.17 -20.26
N LEU A 3 9.44 0.53 -19.19
CA LEU A 3 8.82 1.81 -18.92
C LEU A 3 9.18 2.72 -20.11
N GLN A 4 8.20 3.26 -20.82
CA GLN A 4 8.47 4.25 -21.88
C GLN A 4 9.00 5.56 -21.29
N HIS A 5 8.69 5.83 -20.02
CA HIS A 5 9.33 6.87 -19.26
C HIS A 5 10.67 6.34 -18.76
N VAL A 6 11.73 6.62 -19.50
CA VAL A 6 13.09 6.47 -18.97
C VAL A 6 13.26 7.58 -17.93
N PRO A 7 13.53 7.22 -16.66
CA PRO A 7 13.74 8.24 -15.63
C PRO A 7 14.85 9.19 -16.09
N GLU A 8 14.63 10.48 -15.91
CA GLU A 8 15.68 11.46 -16.17
C GLU A 8 16.81 11.30 -15.13
N GLU A 9 18.02 11.69 -15.48
CA GLU A 9 19.14 11.67 -14.55
C GLU A 9 18.81 12.56 -13.35
N GLY A 10 18.66 11.96 -12.17
CA GLY A 10 18.27 12.61 -10.92
C GLY A 10 16.89 12.24 -10.39
N ASP A 11 16.08 11.51 -11.14
CA ASP A 11 14.79 11.01 -10.66
C ASP A 11 14.97 9.98 -9.55
N LEU A 12 14.29 10.19 -8.42
CA LEU A 12 14.30 9.27 -7.30
C LEU A 12 13.30 8.12 -7.54
N LEU A 13 13.81 6.95 -7.92
CA LEU A 13 13.00 5.74 -8.17
C LEU A 13 12.72 4.93 -6.92
N GLY A 14 13.59 5.04 -5.93
CA GLY A 14 13.47 4.31 -4.68
C GLY A 14 14.62 4.66 -3.75
N VAL A 15 14.41 4.36 -2.48
CA VAL A 15 15.42 4.55 -1.43
C VAL A 15 15.55 3.25 -0.64
N LEU A 16 16.76 2.85 -0.39
CA LEU A 16 17.09 1.69 0.44
C LEU A 16 18.02 2.14 1.57
N TRP A 17 17.61 1.89 2.81
CA TRP A 17 18.45 2.11 3.98
C TRP A 17 18.88 0.77 4.56
N LEU A 18 20.15 0.65 4.90
CA LEU A 18 20.63 -0.42 5.75
C LEU A 18 20.39 -0.02 7.21
N ILE A 19 19.50 -0.75 7.87
CA ILE A 19 19.10 -0.50 9.26
C ILE A 19 19.85 -1.46 10.18
N ASP A 20 20.67 -0.92 11.09
CA ASP A 20 21.46 -1.67 12.06
C ASP A 20 20.95 -1.52 13.51
N LYS A 21 19.93 -0.70 13.71
CA LYS A 21 19.29 -0.46 15.01
C LYS A 21 17.82 -0.09 14.81
N TYR A 22 16.94 -0.82 15.51
CA TYR A 22 15.50 -0.62 15.40
C TYR A 22 14.77 -1.15 16.63
N ILE A 23 13.50 -0.79 16.76
CA ILE A 23 12.60 -1.26 17.81
C ILE A 23 11.48 -2.04 17.15
N VAL A 24 11.17 -3.20 17.69
CA VAL A 24 9.99 -3.99 17.33
C VAL A 24 8.98 -3.90 18.47
N HIS A 25 7.75 -3.56 18.16
CA HIS A 25 6.64 -3.61 19.12
C HIS A 25 5.67 -4.70 18.69
N SER A 26 5.41 -5.65 19.59
CA SER A 26 4.40 -6.70 19.42
C SER A 26 3.07 -6.19 19.99
N ASN A 27 2.04 -6.16 19.14
CA ASN A 27 0.69 -5.77 19.57
C ASN A 27 -0.04 -6.89 20.34
N GLU A 28 0.45 -8.14 20.27
CA GLU A 28 -0.21 -9.28 20.92
C GLU A 28 0.09 -9.31 22.43
N ASP A 29 1.32 -9.03 22.80
CA ASP A 29 1.81 -9.09 24.19
C ASP A 29 2.29 -7.74 24.73
N ASP A 30 2.15 -6.68 23.96
CA ASP A 30 2.56 -5.30 24.26
C ASP A 30 4.06 -5.20 24.65
N LEU A 31 4.88 -6.07 24.07
CA LEU A 31 6.32 -6.07 24.28
C LEU A 31 7.05 -5.23 23.25
N MET A 32 8.06 -4.51 23.70
CA MET A 32 9.02 -3.81 22.87
C MET A 32 10.38 -4.49 22.92
N GLU A 33 10.93 -4.80 21.76
CA GLU A 33 12.27 -5.36 21.61
C GLU A 33 13.19 -4.36 20.92
N VAL A 34 14.32 -4.04 21.56
CA VAL A 34 15.34 -3.13 21.02
C VAL A 34 16.46 -3.95 20.39
N ILE A 35 16.56 -3.88 19.07
CA ILE A 35 17.53 -4.63 18.26
C ILE A 35 18.67 -3.68 17.87
N THR A 36 19.87 -3.94 18.41
CA THR A 36 21.08 -3.15 18.11
C THR A 36 22.34 -3.78 18.69
N ASN A 37 23.46 -3.51 18.07
CA ASN A 37 24.79 -3.77 18.63
C ASN A 37 25.37 -2.55 19.37
N ASN A 38 24.66 -1.41 19.40
CA ASN A 38 25.09 -0.18 20.05
C ASN A 38 24.47 -0.05 21.43
N ASN A 39 25.27 -0.28 22.48
CA ASN A 39 24.81 -0.24 23.88
C ASN A 39 24.38 1.16 24.31
N ASP A 40 25.03 2.23 23.83
CA ASP A 40 24.69 3.59 24.19
C ASP A 40 23.30 3.97 23.63
N TRP A 41 23.03 3.57 22.39
CA TRP A 41 21.72 3.77 21.79
C TRP A 41 20.63 2.93 22.48
N ARG A 42 20.94 1.67 22.87
CA ARG A 42 20.03 0.82 23.64
C ARG A 42 19.64 1.50 24.96
N SER A 43 20.62 1.97 25.73
CA SER A 43 20.38 2.63 27.02
C SER A 43 19.58 3.92 26.85
N LEU A 44 19.82 4.67 25.80
CA LEU A 44 19.05 5.88 25.49
C LEU A 44 17.58 5.54 25.24
N VAL A 45 17.31 4.54 24.39
CA VAL A 45 15.93 4.11 24.07
C VAL A 45 15.21 3.57 25.29
N GLU A 46 15.86 2.70 26.10
CA GLU A 46 15.29 2.16 27.32
C GLU A 46 14.95 3.26 28.34
N ASN A 47 15.79 4.28 28.47
CA ASN A 47 15.52 5.45 29.30
C ASN A 47 14.33 6.25 28.80
N GLU A 48 14.23 6.50 27.49
CA GLU A 48 13.09 7.22 26.90
C GLU A 48 11.77 6.46 27.06
N ILE A 49 11.78 5.14 26.87
CA ILE A 49 10.59 4.28 27.05
C ILE A 49 10.16 4.26 28.53
N SER A 50 11.11 4.26 29.47
CA SER A 50 10.81 4.22 30.92
C SER A 50 10.32 5.56 31.49
N GLN A 51 10.53 6.66 30.80
CA GLN A 51 9.99 7.95 31.22
C GLN A 51 8.48 7.98 30.99
N GLU A 52 7.73 8.50 31.97
CA GLU A 52 6.29 8.74 31.82
C GLU A 52 6.05 9.55 30.54
N GLN A 53 5.47 8.89 29.54
CA GLN A 53 5.17 9.54 28.28
C GLN A 53 4.18 10.66 28.53
N ARG A 54 4.57 11.89 28.26
CA ARG A 54 3.62 12.99 28.22
C ARG A 54 2.58 12.64 27.15
N PRO A 55 1.29 12.62 27.51
CA PRO A 55 0.26 12.35 26.51
C PRO A 55 0.49 13.33 25.35
N PHE A 56 0.59 12.79 24.13
CA PHE A 56 0.70 13.60 22.94
C PHE A 56 -0.54 14.51 22.90
N SER A 57 -0.36 15.79 23.27
CA SER A 57 -1.45 16.74 23.18
C SER A 57 -1.80 16.90 21.71
N LEU A 58 -2.96 16.39 21.33
CA LEU A 58 -3.47 16.54 19.98
C LEU A 58 -3.52 18.02 19.66
N ILE A 59 -2.66 18.41 18.74
CA ILE A 59 -2.68 19.73 18.17
C ILE A 59 -4.07 19.95 17.58
N GLU A 60 -4.70 21.06 17.91
CA GLU A 60 -6.01 21.47 17.42
C GLU A 60 -6.10 21.26 15.90
N GLN A 61 -7.29 20.96 15.40
CA GLN A 61 -7.48 20.84 13.96
C GLN A 61 -7.02 22.14 13.28
N PRO A 62 -6.22 22.04 12.22
CA PRO A 62 -5.80 23.22 11.49
C PRO A 62 -7.03 23.98 10.99
N LYS A 63 -6.99 25.29 11.03
CA LYS A 63 -7.99 26.12 10.37
C LYS A 63 -7.98 25.78 8.88
N ASN A 64 -9.14 25.48 8.32
CA ASN A 64 -9.36 25.03 6.95
C ASN A 64 -9.08 26.13 5.90
N ASP A 65 -7.84 26.50 5.70
CA ASP A 65 -7.42 27.42 4.62
C ASP A 65 -6.43 26.73 3.66
N TYR A 66 -6.68 25.44 3.34
CA TYR A 66 -5.90 24.75 2.35
C TYR A 66 -6.41 25.07 0.94
N LEU A 67 -5.57 25.66 0.12
CA LEU A 67 -5.80 25.74 -1.31
C LEU A 67 -5.31 24.43 -1.93
N GLU A 68 -6.24 23.56 -2.29
CA GLU A 68 -5.94 22.31 -2.97
C GLU A 68 -5.99 22.53 -4.49
N ILE A 69 -4.92 22.17 -5.17
CA ILE A 69 -4.82 22.26 -6.62
C ILE A 69 -4.90 20.84 -7.17
N PRO A 70 -5.99 20.48 -7.88
CA PRO A 70 -6.12 19.17 -8.47
C PRO A 70 -5.20 19.03 -9.70
N SER A 71 -4.71 17.81 -9.94
CA SER A 71 -3.90 17.47 -11.13
C SER A 71 -4.67 17.62 -12.43
N HIS A 72 -6.00 17.49 -12.40
CA HIS A 72 -6.90 17.63 -13.55
C HIS A 72 -8.17 18.35 -13.09
N THR A 73 -8.72 19.19 -13.95
CA THR A 73 -10.07 19.73 -13.79
C THR A 73 -11.12 18.61 -13.89
N ASP A 74 -12.32 18.85 -13.43
CA ASP A 74 -13.40 17.85 -13.53
C ASP A 74 -13.72 17.50 -15.00
N LYS A 75 -13.60 18.46 -15.90
CA LYS A 75 -13.81 18.24 -17.34
C LYS A 75 -12.73 17.32 -17.92
N GLU A 76 -11.46 17.60 -17.66
CA GLU A 76 -10.33 16.76 -18.11
C GLU A 76 -10.43 15.35 -17.52
N HIS A 77 -10.83 15.24 -16.26
CA HIS A 77 -11.03 13.95 -15.62
C HIS A 77 -12.10 13.11 -16.34
N ILE A 78 -13.23 13.72 -16.70
CA ILE A 78 -14.30 13.04 -17.46
C ILE A 78 -13.79 12.62 -18.85
N GLU A 79 -13.07 13.49 -19.56
CA GLU A 79 -12.51 13.18 -20.88
C GLU A 79 -11.53 12.00 -20.82
N ILE A 80 -10.70 11.93 -19.78
CA ILE A 80 -9.79 10.79 -19.53
C ILE A 80 -10.58 9.51 -19.27
N LEU A 81 -11.62 9.56 -18.43
CA LEU A 81 -12.46 8.40 -18.14
C LEU A 81 -13.15 7.85 -19.41
N GLU A 82 -13.59 8.73 -20.33
CA GLU A 82 -14.17 8.28 -21.60
C GLU A 82 -13.12 7.60 -22.50
N ARG A 83 -11.88 8.09 -22.53
CA ARG A 83 -10.78 7.44 -23.25
C ARG A 83 -10.48 6.05 -22.66
N ILE A 84 -10.45 5.93 -21.32
CA ILE A 84 -10.25 4.64 -20.64
C ILE A 84 -11.38 3.67 -21.01
N LYS A 85 -12.65 4.12 -20.95
CA LYS A 85 -13.80 3.29 -21.33
C LYS A 85 -13.71 2.81 -22.79
N GLN A 86 -13.22 3.67 -23.68
CA GLN A 86 -13.01 3.27 -25.06
C GLN A 86 -11.93 2.20 -25.19
N SER A 87 -10.79 2.34 -24.48
CA SER A 87 -9.73 1.32 -24.48
C SER A 87 -10.21 -0.03 -23.94
N ILE A 88 -11.14 -0.01 -22.96
CA ILE A 88 -11.78 -1.23 -22.45
C ILE A 88 -12.73 -1.82 -23.51
N ALA A 89 -13.56 -0.98 -24.17
CA ALA A 89 -14.48 -1.41 -25.20
C ALA A 89 -13.75 -2.01 -26.41
N ASP A 90 -12.59 -1.47 -26.75
CA ASP A 90 -11.71 -1.96 -27.83
C ASP A 90 -10.95 -3.24 -27.45
N GLY A 91 -11.09 -3.71 -26.20
CA GLY A 91 -10.44 -4.92 -25.70
C GLY A 91 -8.94 -4.80 -25.44
N GLN A 92 -8.40 -3.57 -25.36
CA GLN A 92 -6.98 -3.31 -25.09
C GLN A 92 -6.64 -3.61 -23.63
N VAL A 93 -7.54 -3.25 -22.72
CA VAL A 93 -7.41 -3.45 -21.26
C VAL A 93 -8.75 -3.90 -20.69
N TYR A 94 -8.73 -4.56 -19.53
CA TYR A 94 -9.95 -4.98 -18.84
C TYR A 94 -10.30 -4.04 -17.69
N GLN A 95 -9.29 -3.48 -17.05
CA GLN A 95 -9.44 -2.55 -15.93
C GLN A 95 -8.23 -1.60 -15.92
N VAL A 96 -8.49 -0.34 -15.59
CA VAL A 96 -7.45 0.68 -15.37
C VAL A 96 -7.75 1.41 -14.06
N ASN A 97 -6.77 1.53 -13.19
CA ASN A 97 -6.82 2.42 -12.03
C ASN A 97 -6.15 3.76 -12.42
N PHE A 98 -6.96 4.73 -12.73
CA PHE A 98 -6.50 6.09 -13.05
C PHE A 98 -6.46 6.94 -11.79
N GLY A 99 -5.37 7.67 -11.60
CA GLY A 99 -5.15 8.52 -10.45
C GLY A 99 -5.44 9.98 -10.68
N ARG A 100 -6.10 10.59 -9.69
CA ARG A 100 -6.20 12.05 -9.54
C ARG A 100 -5.64 12.42 -8.18
N PHE A 101 -4.80 13.43 -8.13
CA PHE A 101 -4.20 13.90 -6.90
C PHE A 101 -4.35 15.41 -6.72
N TRP A 102 -4.18 15.86 -5.51
CA TRP A 102 -4.25 17.26 -5.12
C TRP A 102 -2.93 17.68 -4.48
N THR A 103 -2.49 18.86 -4.85
CA THR A 103 -1.30 19.48 -4.27
C THR A 103 -1.73 20.64 -3.40
N SER A 104 -1.13 20.75 -2.23
CA SER A 104 -1.36 21.84 -1.30
C SER A 104 -0.06 22.24 -0.60
N LYS A 105 -0.01 23.48 -0.07
CA LYS A 105 1.11 23.91 0.74
C LYS A 105 1.13 23.13 2.05
N LEU A 106 2.29 22.59 2.40
CA LEU A 106 2.50 21.97 3.70
C LEU A 106 2.58 23.06 4.78
N ILE A 107 1.65 23.05 5.73
CA ILE A 107 1.58 24.03 6.83
C ILE A 107 1.85 23.39 8.20
N GLU A 108 1.95 22.09 8.26
CA GLU A 108 2.25 21.34 9.48
C GLU A 108 3.34 20.30 9.21
N SER A 109 4.03 19.86 10.24
CA SER A 109 5.00 18.79 10.13
C SER A 109 4.34 17.50 9.64
N PRO A 110 4.94 16.77 8.69
CA PRO A 110 4.42 15.46 8.23
C PRO A 110 4.19 14.46 9.38
N LYS A 111 5.03 14.52 10.41
CA LYS A 111 4.89 13.71 11.63
C LYS A 111 3.56 14.01 12.36
N VAL A 112 3.17 15.25 12.47
CA VAL A 112 1.89 15.66 13.10
C VAL A 112 0.71 15.14 12.28
N ILE A 113 0.79 15.26 10.96
CA ILE A 113 -0.22 14.74 10.04
C ILE A 113 -0.35 13.22 10.21
N PHE A 114 0.78 12.50 10.31
CA PHE A 114 0.78 11.05 10.52
C PHE A 114 0.07 10.65 11.80
N TYR A 115 0.36 11.28 12.93
CA TYR A 115 -0.31 10.98 14.20
C TYR A 115 -1.81 11.26 14.15
N ARG A 116 -2.22 12.34 13.48
CA ARG A 116 -3.64 12.63 13.27
C ARG A 116 -4.32 11.57 12.42
N LEU A 117 -3.65 11.14 11.35
CA LEU A 117 -4.13 10.09 10.45
C LEU A 117 -4.26 8.74 11.17
N LEU A 118 -3.27 8.35 11.97
CA LEU A 118 -3.34 7.13 12.79
C LEU A 118 -4.53 7.12 13.74
N LYS A 119 -4.92 8.29 14.27
CA LYS A 119 -6.07 8.39 15.16
C LYS A 119 -7.40 8.34 14.41
N SER A 120 -7.49 9.02 13.26
CA SER A 120 -8.75 9.15 12.50
C SER A 120 -9.01 7.97 11.58
N ASN A 121 -7.96 7.34 11.07
CA ASN A 121 -8.05 6.25 10.10
C ASN A 121 -6.87 5.27 10.27
N PRO A 122 -6.80 4.54 11.38
CA PRO A 122 -5.76 3.54 11.60
C PRO A 122 -5.85 2.44 10.56
N ALA A 123 -4.70 2.00 10.04
CA ALA A 123 -4.61 0.93 9.07
C ALA A 123 -3.40 0.02 9.34
N PRO A 124 -3.48 -1.30 9.00
CA PRO A 124 -2.48 -2.28 9.40
C PRO A 124 -1.08 -2.04 8.80
N PHE A 125 -0.99 -1.33 7.68
CA PHE A 125 0.27 -1.01 7.01
C PHE A 125 0.55 0.49 7.00
N SER A 126 0.11 1.19 8.05
CA SER A 126 0.43 2.62 8.23
C SER A 126 1.93 2.82 8.28
N THR A 127 2.42 3.80 7.54
CA THR A 127 3.85 4.04 7.36
C THR A 127 4.17 5.52 7.45
N TYR A 128 5.19 5.85 8.21
CA TYR A 128 5.80 7.18 8.24
C TYR A 128 7.29 7.06 7.90
N ILE A 129 7.70 7.75 6.86
CA ILE A 129 9.10 7.86 6.47
C ILE A 129 9.45 9.33 6.39
N SER A 130 10.55 9.72 7.01
CA SER A 130 11.12 11.06 6.90
C SER A 130 12.57 10.96 6.47
N ALA A 131 12.88 11.51 5.32
CA ALA A 131 14.21 11.57 4.72
C ALA A 131 14.54 13.05 4.44
N GLU A 132 14.84 13.78 5.50
CA GLU A 132 15.08 15.23 5.44
C GLU A 132 16.29 15.56 4.56
N ASP A 133 17.31 14.71 4.57
CA ASP A 133 18.52 14.80 3.72
C ASP A 133 18.21 14.61 2.23
N LEU A 134 17.15 13.90 1.90
CA LEU A 134 16.67 13.68 0.53
C LEU A 134 15.47 14.60 0.18
N GLY A 135 15.01 15.41 1.12
CA GLY A 135 13.97 16.41 0.90
C GLY A 135 12.56 15.85 0.79
N PHE A 136 12.26 14.66 1.37
CA PHE A 136 10.90 14.12 1.32
C PHE A 136 10.42 13.49 2.63
N ALA A 137 9.10 13.41 2.77
CA ALA A 137 8.44 12.59 3.76
C ALA A 137 7.21 11.88 3.18
N ILE A 138 6.94 10.68 3.68
CA ILE A 138 5.78 9.85 3.32
C ILE A 138 4.94 9.64 4.56
N VAL A 139 3.65 9.91 4.43
CA VAL A 139 2.61 9.68 5.45
C VAL A 139 1.55 8.78 4.83
N SER A 140 1.44 7.56 5.28
CA SER A 140 0.54 6.56 4.70
C SER A 140 -0.32 5.88 5.76
N SER A 141 -1.59 5.69 5.46
CA SER A 141 -2.53 4.84 6.21
C SER A 141 -3.03 3.72 5.30
N SER A 142 -2.09 2.93 4.80
CA SER A 142 -2.39 1.86 3.86
C SER A 142 -3.06 0.67 4.52
N PRO A 143 -4.19 0.19 3.99
CA PRO A 143 -4.81 -1.05 4.44
C PRO A 143 -4.26 -2.29 3.73
N GLU A 144 -3.45 -2.13 2.67
CA GLU A 144 -3.16 -3.21 1.73
C GLU A 144 -1.72 -3.69 1.79
N SER A 145 -1.54 -5.00 1.97
CA SER A 145 -0.26 -5.69 1.80
C SER A 145 -0.03 -6.00 0.33
N LEU A 146 1.10 -5.57 -0.21
CA LEU A 146 1.55 -6.02 -1.53
C LEU A 146 2.07 -7.45 -1.45
N LEU A 147 3.00 -7.70 -0.52
CA LEU A 147 3.69 -8.98 -0.37
C LEU A 147 4.24 -9.14 1.03
N LYS A 148 4.13 -10.35 1.58
CA LYS A 148 4.90 -10.81 2.74
C LYS A 148 5.63 -12.08 2.37
N CYS A 149 6.93 -12.16 2.63
CA CYS A 149 7.71 -13.39 2.54
C CYS A 149 8.14 -13.81 3.93
N GLN A 150 7.93 -15.06 4.28
CA GLN A 150 8.36 -15.61 5.57
C GLN A 150 8.66 -17.11 5.43
N ASN A 151 9.88 -17.50 5.84
CA ASN A 151 10.33 -18.89 5.82
C ASN A 151 10.15 -19.58 4.44
N GLY A 152 10.41 -18.86 3.34
CA GLY A 152 10.28 -19.36 1.98
C GLY A 152 8.84 -19.44 1.46
N PHE A 153 7.86 -18.93 2.20
CA PHE A 153 6.48 -18.77 1.73
C PHE A 153 6.18 -17.30 1.45
N VAL A 154 5.50 -17.07 0.34
CA VAL A 154 5.01 -15.74 -0.03
C VAL A 154 3.50 -15.67 0.15
N HIS A 155 3.05 -14.51 0.61
CA HIS A 155 1.64 -14.19 0.82
C HIS A 155 1.34 -12.83 0.18
N THR A 156 0.20 -12.74 -0.47
CA THR A 156 -0.39 -11.46 -0.91
C THR A 156 -1.87 -11.44 -0.58
N SER A 157 -2.38 -10.26 -0.26
CA SER A 157 -3.77 -10.13 0.20
C SER A 157 -4.46 -8.99 -0.54
N PRO A 158 -4.82 -9.21 -1.83
CA PRO A 158 -5.53 -8.20 -2.61
C PRO A 158 -6.88 -7.86 -2.00
N ILE A 159 -7.17 -6.57 -2.00
CA ILE A 159 -8.42 -5.97 -1.51
C ILE A 159 -9.23 -5.45 -2.69
N LYS A 160 -10.51 -5.83 -2.77
CA LYS A 160 -11.51 -5.23 -3.65
C LYS A 160 -12.87 -5.25 -2.97
N GLY A 161 -13.71 -4.31 -3.32
CA GLY A 161 -14.96 -4.11 -2.62
C GLY A 161 -14.78 -3.39 -1.29
N THR A 162 -15.62 -2.40 -1.06
CA THR A 162 -15.62 -1.63 0.18
C THR A 162 -17.05 -1.30 0.53
N CYS A 163 -17.47 -1.63 1.73
CA CYS A 163 -18.72 -1.14 2.29
C CYS A 163 -18.48 -0.46 3.64
N GLU A 164 -19.43 0.36 4.02
CA GLU A 164 -19.43 1.05 5.32
C GLU A 164 -19.57 0.05 6.46
N ARG A 165 -19.22 0.48 7.66
CA ARG A 165 -19.57 -0.22 8.90
C ARG A 165 -21.06 -0.11 9.17
N GLY A 166 -21.67 -1.19 9.63
CA GLY A 166 -23.05 -1.17 10.11
C GLY A 166 -23.19 -0.39 11.43
N ASN A 167 -24.35 0.22 11.63
CA ASN A 167 -24.69 0.87 12.90
C ASN A 167 -25.03 -0.14 14.01
N SER A 168 -25.23 -1.41 13.63
CA SER A 168 -25.49 -2.54 14.52
C SER A 168 -24.82 -3.80 13.96
N ILE A 169 -24.69 -4.85 14.77
CA ILE A 169 -24.18 -6.16 14.32
C ILE A 169 -25.05 -6.74 13.19
N ALA A 170 -26.35 -6.52 13.23
CA ALA A 170 -27.28 -6.98 12.19
C ALA A 170 -27.05 -6.24 10.87
N ASP A 171 -26.95 -4.91 10.90
CA ASP A 171 -26.68 -4.08 9.72
C ASP A 171 -25.30 -4.42 9.11
N GLU A 172 -24.31 -4.65 9.96
CA GLU A 172 -22.95 -5.03 9.52
C GLU A 172 -22.94 -6.37 8.79
N LYS A 173 -23.73 -7.32 9.27
CA LYS A 173 -23.90 -8.62 8.61
C LYS A 173 -24.65 -8.48 7.28
N GLU A 174 -25.68 -7.69 7.20
CA GLU A 174 -26.44 -7.42 5.98
C GLU A 174 -25.56 -6.76 4.91
N LEU A 175 -24.83 -5.70 5.28
CA LEU A 175 -23.87 -5.03 4.36
C LEU A 175 -22.79 -5.98 3.84
N ARG A 176 -22.32 -6.87 4.70
CA ARG A 176 -21.36 -7.92 4.32
C ARG A 176 -21.95 -8.90 3.30
N GLU A 177 -23.18 -9.36 3.55
CA GLU A 177 -23.88 -10.28 2.64
C GLU A 177 -24.12 -9.63 1.28
N ILE A 178 -24.60 -8.39 1.24
CA ILE A 178 -24.77 -7.60 0.01
C ILE A 178 -23.48 -7.50 -0.78
N MET A 179 -22.36 -7.16 -0.12
CA MET A 179 -21.06 -7.03 -0.78
C MET A 179 -20.56 -8.40 -1.34
N ILE A 180 -20.75 -9.47 -0.59
CA ILE A 180 -20.38 -10.82 -1.05
C ILE A 180 -21.22 -11.28 -2.25
N GLU A 181 -22.47 -10.87 -2.32
CA GLU A 181 -23.41 -11.26 -3.40
C GLU A 181 -23.30 -10.36 -4.64
N ASP A 182 -22.66 -9.19 -4.52
CA ASP A 182 -22.50 -8.27 -5.63
C ASP A 182 -21.67 -8.90 -6.76
N VAL A 183 -22.30 -9.09 -7.90
CA VAL A 183 -21.70 -9.77 -9.07
C VAL A 183 -20.53 -8.99 -9.63
N LYS A 184 -20.60 -7.65 -9.61
CA LYS A 184 -19.54 -6.77 -10.12
C LYS A 184 -18.32 -6.86 -9.22
N GLU A 185 -18.49 -6.64 -7.91
CA GLU A 185 -17.41 -6.67 -6.93
C GLU A 185 -16.71 -8.03 -6.93
N ARG A 186 -17.46 -9.12 -6.98
CA ARG A 186 -16.92 -10.49 -7.08
C ARG A 186 -16.13 -10.71 -8.36
N SER A 187 -16.61 -10.20 -9.49
CA SER A 187 -15.95 -10.40 -10.78
C SER A 187 -14.63 -9.62 -10.84
N GLU A 188 -14.61 -8.37 -10.36
CA GLU A 188 -13.42 -7.56 -10.26
C GLU A 188 -12.41 -8.17 -9.27
N HIS A 189 -12.88 -8.64 -8.12
CA HIS A 189 -12.04 -9.29 -7.13
C HIS A 189 -11.41 -10.58 -7.67
N ARG A 190 -12.20 -11.43 -8.37
CA ARG A 190 -11.70 -12.66 -8.98
C ARG A 190 -10.61 -12.37 -10.01
N MET A 191 -10.81 -11.36 -10.87
CA MET A 191 -9.80 -10.98 -11.86
C MET A 191 -8.49 -10.54 -11.19
N LEU A 192 -8.56 -9.78 -10.11
CA LEU A 192 -7.40 -9.36 -9.35
C LEU A 192 -6.69 -10.56 -8.68
N VAL A 193 -7.44 -11.46 -8.09
CA VAL A 193 -6.91 -12.71 -7.49
C VAL A 193 -6.19 -13.55 -8.53
N ASP A 194 -6.76 -13.72 -9.71
CA ASP A 194 -6.15 -14.50 -10.79
C ASP A 194 -4.87 -13.83 -11.31
N LEU A 195 -4.84 -12.51 -11.40
CA LEU A 195 -3.62 -11.74 -11.71
C LEU A 195 -2.53 -12.00 -10.68
N MET A 196 -2.83 -11.86 -9.39
CA MET A 196 -1.85 -12.08 -8.31
C MET A 196 -1.34 -13.53 -8.29
N ARG A 197 -2.21 -14.50 -8.52
CA ARG A 197 -1.81 -15.91 -8.62
C ARG A 197 -0.87 -16.16 -9.79
N ASN A 198 -1.17 -15.57 -10.93
CA ASN A 198 -0.31 -15.67 -12.12
C ASN A 198 1.08 -15.06 -11.84
N ASP A 199 1.13 -13.91 -11.21
CA ASP A 199 2.39 -13.23 -10.88
C ASP A 199 3.25 -14.07 -9.92
N LEU A 200 2.66 -14.57 -8.84
CA LEU A 200 3.36 -15.43 -7.89
C LEU A 200 3.78 -16.78 -8.49
N SER A 201 3.04 -17.29 -9.47
CA SER A 201 3.39 -18.56 -10.14
C SER A 201 4.70 -18.49 -10.90
N ALA A 202 5.20 -17.30 -11.21
CA ALA A 202 6.50 -17.12 -11.87
C ALA A 202 7.71 -17.42 -10.95
N VAL A 203 7.53 -17.30 -9.62
CA VAL A 203 8.59 -17.46 -8.62
C VAL A 203 8.30 -18.54 -7.58
N CYS A 204 7.18 -19.23 -7.70
CA CYS A 204 6.75 -20.27 -6.76
C CYS A 204 6.81 -21.67 -7.39
N GLU A 205 6.94 -22.68 -6.53
CA GLU A 205 6.84 -24.08 -6.93
C GLU A 205 5.50 -24.36 -7.66
N VAL A 206 5.56 -25.16 -8.71
CA VAL A 206 4.37 -25.48 -9.52
C VAL A 206 3.28 -26.11 -8.64
N GLY A 207 2.08 -25.56 -8.71
CA GLY A 207 0.93 -26.01 -7.93
C GLY A 207 0.91 -25.59 -6.46
N SER A 208 1.90 -24.80 -6.00
CA SER A 208 1.94 -24.32 -4.62
C SER A 208 1.10 -23.05 -4.40
N VAL A 209 0.79 -22.30 -5.46
CA VAL A 209 0.05 -21.04 -5.34
C VAL A 209 -1.45 -21.33 -5.18
N ASN A 210 -1.95 -21.05 -3.97
CA ASN A 210 -3.33 -21.36 -3.59
C ASN A 210 -4.00 -20.15 -2.90
N ILE A 211 -5.33 -20.08 -3.00
CA ILE A 211 -6.15 -19.18 -2.19
C ILE A 211 -6.44 -19.91 -0.88
N GLU A 212 -5.87 -19.42 0.22
CA GLU A 212 -6.10 -19.98 1.55
C GLU A 212 -7.46 -19.56 2.11
N ARG A 213 -7.84 -18.30 1.88
CA ARG A 213 -9.08 -17.73 2.42
C ARG A 213 -9.61 -16.62 1.51
N PHE A 214 -10.93 -16.59 1.40
CA PHE A 214 -11.69 -15.49 0.84
C PHE A 214 -12.68 -15.03 1.90
N ASP A 215 -12.60 -13.80 2.33
CA ASP A 215 -13.42 -13.30 3.44
C ASP A 215 -13.68 -11.79 3.30
N VAL A 216 -14.59 -11.30 4.14
CA VAL A 216 -14.79 -9.87 4.38
C VAL A 216 -14.09 -9.52 5.68
N GLU A 217 -13.08 -8.70 5.58
CA GLU A 217 -12.35 -8.18 6.74
C GLU A 217 -12.90 -6.83 7.18
N THR A 218 -13.03 -6.70 8.49
CA THR A 218 -13.56 -5.49 9.13
C THR A 218 -12.41 -4.63 9.64
N TYR A 219 -12.36 -3.40 9.16
CA TYR A 219 -11.43 -2.36 9.60
C TYR A 219 -12.16 -1.33 10.47
N SER A 220 -11.46 -0.33 10.97
CA SER A 220 -12.04 0.67 11.87
C SER A 220 -13.29 1.38 11.28
N ASN A 221 -13.23 1.75 10.01
CA ASN A 221 -14.24 2.58 9.36
C ASN A 221 -15.00 1.91 8.21
N VAL A 222 -14.48 0.77 7.72
CA VAL A 222 -14.99 0.08 6.54
C VAL A 222 -14.84 -1.43 6.66
N GLN A 223 -15.53 -2.17 5.78
CA GLN A 223 -15.33 -3.58 5.52
C GLN A 223 -14.79 -3.75 4.11
N HIS A 224 -13.88 -4.69 3.92
CA HIS A 224 -13.27 -5.01 2.63
C HIS A 224 -13.38 -6.48 2.27
N LEU A 225 -13.57 -6.74 0.99
CA LEU A 225 -13.46 -8.09 0.44
C LEU A 225 -11.98 -8.41 0.20
N VAL A 226 -11.47 -9.44 0.85
CA VAL A 226 -10.04 -9.81 0.86
C VAL A 226 -9.88 -11.28 0.47
N SER A 227 -8.87 -11.57 -0.35
CA SER A 227 -8.40 -12.93 -0.57
C SER A 227 -6.97 -13.08 -0.07
N HIS A 228 -6.68 -14.15 0.64
CA HIS A 228 -5.33 -14.50 1.06
C HIS A 228 -4.78 -15.56 0.11
N ILE A 229 -3.73 -15.19 -0.60
CA ILE A 229 -3.04 -16.05 -1.57
C ILE A 229 -1.67 -16.38 -1.00
N LYS A 230 -1.31 -17.66 -1.06
CA LYS A 230 -0.02 -18.16 -0.59
C LYS A 230 0.65 -18.99 -1.66
N GLY A 231 1.97 -18.90 -1.74
CA GLY A 231 2.82 -19.73 -2.58
C GLY A 231 4.09 -20.13 -1.84
N LYS A 232 4.71 -21.23 -2.25
CA LYS A 232 6.03 -21.63 -1.77
C LYS A 232 7.06 -21.22 -2.82
N LEU A 233 8.06 -20.42 -2.44
CA LEU A 233 9.12 -19.97 -3.33
C LEU A 233 9.92 -21.16 -3.87
N LEU A 234 10.37 -21.03 -5.11
CA LEU A 234 11.42 -21.88 -5.67
C LEU A 234 12.73 -21.70 -4.85
N PRO A 235 13.59 -22.73 -4.76
CA PRO A 235 14.81 -22.68 -3.95
C PRO A 235 15.78 -21.54 -4.31
N GLU A 236 15.80 -21.11 -5.57
CA GLU A 236 16.61 -20.02 -6.09
C GLU A 236 16.00 -18.63 -5.93
N GLU A 237 14.73 -18.56 -5.52
CA GLU A 237 13.98 -17.32 -5.38
C GLU A 237 13.95 -16.83 -3.92
N ASN A 238 13.70 -15.54 -3.73
CA ASN A 238 13.66 -14.90 -2.42
C ASN A 238 12.59 -13.79 -2.38
N GLY A 239 12.48 -13.10 -1.24
CA GLY A 239 11.50 -12.04 -1.06
C GLY A 239 11.64 -10.88 -2.06
N LEU A 240 12.85 -10.56 -2.52
CA LEU A 240 13.09 -9.48 -3.49
C LEU A 240 12.66 -9.90 -4.91
N THR A 241 12.96 -11.12 -5.32
CA THR A 241 12.52 -11.64 -6.62
C THR A 241 10.99 -11.79 -6.65
N ALA A 242 10.38 -12.20 -5.55
CA ALA A 242 8.94 -12.22 -5.40
C ALA A 242 8.33 -10.80 -5.47
N PHE A 243 8.95 -9.81 -4.84
CA PHE A 243 8.54 -8.42 -4.98
C PHE A 243 8.57 -7.97 -6.45
N ASN A 244 9.65 -8.24 -7.16
CA ASN A 244 9.78 -7.87 -8.57
C ASN A 244 8.74 -8.53 -9.48
N SER A 245 8.28 -9.74 -9.14
CA SER A 245 7.27 -10.45 -9.92
C SER A 245 5.87 -9.82 -9.79
N ILE A 246 5.56 -9.23 -8.63
CA ILE A 246 4.22 -8.69 -8.31
C ILE A 246 4.15 -7.17 -8.43
N PHE A 247 5.28 -6.46 -8.40
CA PHE A 247 5.32 -5.01 -8.50
C PHE A 247 5.31 -4.53 -9.98
N PRO A 248 4.59 -3.45 -10.32
CA PRO A 248 3.61 -2.72 -9.51
C PRO A 248 2.35 -3.55 -9.26
N GLY A 249 1.71 -3.33 -8.10
CA GLY A 249 0.53 -4.10 -7.69
C GLY A 249 -0.63 -4.01 -8.68
N GLY A 250 -1.30 -5.12 -8.93
CA GLY A 250 -2.43 -5.16 -9.85
C GLY A 250 -3.65 -4.36 -9.38
N SER A 251 -3.82 -4.25 -8.06
CA SER A 251 -4.92 -3.48 -7.44
C SER A 251 -4.83 -1.98 -7.73
N ILE A 252 -3.63 -1.47 -7.99
CA ILE A 252 -3.37 -0.04 -8.24
C ILE A 252 -3.03 0.27 -9.70
N THR A 253 -2.87 -0.72 -10.55
CA THR A 253 -2.65 -0.57 -11.99
C THR A 253 -3.87 -1.04 -12.78
N GLY A 254 -4.13 -2.31 -12.80
CA GLY A 254 -5.20 -2.97 -13.56
C GLY A 254 -4.70 -4.17 -14.33
N CYS A 255 -5.46 -4.60 -15.34
CA CYS A 255 -5.20 -5.83 -16.09
C CYS A 255 -5.47 -5.67 -17.59
N PRO A 256 -4.63 -6.23 -18.50
CA PRO A 256 -3.33 -6.88 -18.27
C PRO A 256 -2.25 -5.86 -17.89
N ARG A 257 -1.35 -6.22 -16.95
CA ARG A 257 -0.41 -5.25 -16.33
C ARG A 257 0.41 -4.43 -17.34
N THR A 258 1.08 -5.07 -18.29
CA THR A 258 1.95 -4.38 -19.26
C THR A 258 1.18 -3.36 -20.09
N MET A 259 0.00 -3.73 -20.60
CA MET A 259 -0.83 -2.84 -21.41
C MET A 259 -1.38 -1.68 -20.58
N VAL A 260 -1.85 -1.99 -19.37
CA VAL A 260 -2.40 -0.97 -18.46
C VAL A 260 -1.34 0.03 -18.04
N CYS A 261 -0.11 -0.40 -17.74
CA CYS A 261 0.98 0.54 -17.41
C CYS A 261 1.27 1.50 -18.58
N ALA A 262 1.21 1.03 -19.82
CA ALA A 262 1.38 1.89 -20.99
C ALA A 262 0.22 2.90 -21.14
N VAL A 263 -1.02 2.46 -20.91
CA VAL A 263 -2.18 3.34 -20.91
C VAL A 263 -2.10 4.40 -19.79
N ILE A 264 -1.71 4.00 -18.59
CA ILE A 264 -1.53 4.92 -17.47
C ILE A 264 -0.46 5.98 -17.79
N ASP A 265 0.68 5.56 -18.33
CA ASP A 265 1.77 6.47 -18.73
C ASP A 265 1.31 7.50 -19.77
N GLU A 266 0.45 7.08 -20.70
CA GLU A 266 -0.13 7.98 -21.72
C GLU A 266 -1.14 8.98 -21.14
N ILE A 267 -1.94 8.58 -20.15
CA ILE A 267 -3.07 9.40 -19.67
C ILE A 267 -2.76 10.23 -18.44
N GLU A 268 -1.83 9.82 -17.57
CA GLU A 268 -1.55 10.53 -16.32
C GLU A 268 -0.60 11.72 -16.48
N MET A 269 0.08 11.90 -17.58
CA MET A 269 0.92 13.08 -17.89
C MET A 269 1.96 13.47 -16.81
N GLN A 270 1.95 12.81 -15.66
CA GLN A 270 2.81 13.07 -14.51
C GLN A 270 3.16 11.76 -13.80
N PRO A 271 4.38 11.63 -13.27
CA PRO A 271 4.78 10.45 -12.52
C PRO A 271 3.98 10.34 -11.20
N ARG A 272 3.63 9.13 -10.83
CA ARG A 272 2.95 8.84 -9.56
C ARG A 272 3.83 9.05 -8.33
N SER A 273 5.15 9.12 -8.52
CA SER A 273 6.14 9.23 -7.45
C SER A 273 5.96 8.11 -6.41
N PHE A 274 5.88 8.41 -5.11
CA PHE A 274 5.69 7.40 -4.06
C PHE A 274 4.26 6.83 -4.01
N TRP A 275 3.26 7.58 -4.46
CA TRP A 275 1.88 7.10 -4.49
C TRP A 275 1.74 5.90 -5.43
N THR A 276 1.06 4.86 -4.97
CA THR A 276 0.98 3.53 -5.61
C THR A 276 2.30 2.75 -5.69
N GLY A 277 3.37 3.29 -5.10
CA GLY A 277 4.59 2.56 -4.84
C GLY A 277 4.45 1.58 -3.68
N SER A 278 5.56 1.24 -3.07
CA SER A 278 5.62 0.32 -1.95
C SER A 278 6.64 0.79 -0.92
N ALA A 279 6.32 0.59 0.35
CA ALA A 279 7.26 0.73 1.44
C ALA A 279 7.28 -0.57 2.25
N GLY A 280 8.44 -0.93 2.78
CA GLY A 280 8.55 -2.18 3.52
C GLY A 280 9.96 -2.41 4.04
N TRP A 281 10.22 -3.64 4.40
CA TRP A 281 11.51 -4.09 4.89
C TRP A 281 11.86 -5.48 4.36
N ILE A 282 13.13 -5.78 4.32
CA ILE A 282 13.68 -7.11 4.02
C ILE A 282 14.82 -7.42 5.01
N ASP A 283 14.77 -8.60 5.60
CA ASP A 283 15.88 -9.13 6.38
C ASP A 283 16.92 -9.72 5.43
N VAL A 284 18.14 -9.20 5.49
CA VAL A 284 19.22 -9.58 4.56
C VAL A 284 19.76 -10.99 4.81
N HIS A 285 19.49 -11.60 5.96
CA HIS A 285 19.97 -12.94 6.31
C HIS A 285 18.96 -14.02 5.97
N SER A 286 17.69 -13.82 6.36
CA SER A 286 16.62 -14.79 6.11
C SER A 286 15.97 -14.62 4.75
N GLY A 287 16.00 -13.42 4.16
CA GLY A 287 15.23 -13.04 2.99
C GLY A 287 13.74 -12.79 3.29
N ASP A 288 13.34 -12.87 4.55
CA ASP A 288 11.98 -12.52 4.96
C ASP A 288 11.72 -11.04 4.71
N CYS A 289 10.52 -10.70 4.29
CA CYS A 289 10.17 -9.32 3.96
C CYS A 289 8.68 -9.04 4.14
N SER A 290 8.34 -7.76 4.23
CA SER A 290 6.97 -7.30 4.20
C SER A 290 6.90 -5.96 3.48
N TRP A 291 6.00 -5.86 2.50
CA TRP A 291 5.82 -4.71 1.63
C TRP A 291 4.34 -4.33 1.56
N ASN A 292 4.03 -3.07 1.71
CA ASN A 292 2.69 -2.52 1.51
C ASN A 292 2.50 -1.95 0.11
N ILE A 293 1.29 -1.50 -0.18
CA ILE A 293 0.99 -0.60 -1.30
C ILE A 293 0.78 0.79 -0.72
N LEU A 294 1.48 1.80 -1.23
CA LEU A 294 1.35 3.17 -0.77
C LEU A 294 0.09 3.82 -1.36
N ILE A 295 -1.07 3.48 -0.77
CA ILE A 295 -2.37 4.10 -1.00
C ILE A 295 -2.84 4.82 0.27
N ARG A 296 -3.81 5.72 0.19
CA ARG A 296 -4.18 6.64 1.28
C ARG A 296 -2.94 7.35 1.81
N THR A 297 -2.14 7.87 0.89
CA THR A 297 -0.79 8.35 1.14
C THR A 297 -0.67 9.82 0.75
N LEU A 298 -0.02 10.58 1.62
CA LEU A 298 0.44 11.93 1.37
C LEU A 298 1.95 11.89 1.25
N GLN A 299 2.50 12.60 0.28
CA GLN A 299 3.94 12.88 0.18
C GLN A 299 4.18 14.37 0.35
N ALA A 300 5.24 14.70 1.08
CA ALA A 300 5.77 16.05 1.19
C ALA A 300 7.15 16.08 0.54
N THR A 301 7.38 17.05 -0.33
CA THR A 301 8.65 17.28 -1.04
C THR A 301 9.02 18.75 -0.98
#